data_008b3f5b3c845f47028e7f0d82c56b8a
#
_entry.id   008b3f5b3c845f47028e7f0d82c56b8a
#
_cell.length_a   1.000
_cell.length_b   1.000
_cell.length_c   1.000
_cell.angle_alpha   90.00
_cell.angle_beta   90.00
_cell.angle_gamma   90.00
#
_symmetry.space_group_name_H-M   'P 1'
#
loop_
_entity.id
_entity.type
_entity.pdbx_description
1 polymer ?
#
loop_
_entity_poly.entity_id
_entity_poly.type
_entity_poly.pdbx_seq_one_letter_code
_entity_poly.pdbx_strand_id
1 'polypeptide(L)'
;MINTIIFDLGAVLIDWNPHYMYRTIFNDEEEMKNFLASVTTSDWNEEQDAGRSLQEGTDVLVKQFPEHEANIRAFYSRWEEMLGDAFWDTVEIFKELKESNKYKIYALTNWSAETFPVALSRYEFLNWFDGIVVSGTEKMRKPAPEFYQILLKRHNVKPEEALFIDDNLRNILAAEKLGIQSIHFTSAGLLKDKLKQLDVLQ
;
A
#
# COMPACT_ATOMS: atom_id res chain seq x y z
N MET A 1 -0.18 24.01 10.83
CA MET A 1 0.15 23.00 11.90
C MET A 1 -0.45 21.68 11.45
N ILE A 2 0.32 20.60 11.51
CA ILE A 2 -0.16 19.26 11.13
C ILE A 2 -1.23 18.81 12.14
N ASN A 3 -2.38 18.38 11.63
CA ASN A 3 -3.47 17.81 12.41
C ASN A 3 -3.98 16.47 11.81
N THR A 4 -3.45 16.09 10.64
CA THR A 4 -3.85 14.90 9.92
C THR A 4 -2.61 14.11 9.47
N ILE A 5 -2.58 12.80 9.73
CA ILE A 5 -1.54 11.89 9.27
C ILE A 5 -2.18 10.92 8.27
N ILE A 6 -1.51 10.71 7.15
CA ILE A 6 -1.97 9.80 6.09
C ILE A 6 -0.88 8.76 5.85
N PHE A 7 -1.17 7.49 6.08
CA PHE A 7 -0.25 6.38 5.83
C PHE A 7 -0.56 5.65 4.53
N ASP A 8 0.48 5.25 3.82
CA ASP A 8 0.38 4.04 2.99
C ASP A 8 0.38 2.80 3.88
N LEU A 9 -0.04 1.66 3.35
CA LEU A 9 -0.11 0.38 4.06
C LEU A 9 1.00 -0.58 3.64
N GLY A 10 1.07 -0.93 2.36
CA GLY A 10 2.07 -1.85 1.82
C GLY A 10 3.48 -1.28 1.98
N ALA A 11 4.45 -2.09 2.36
CA ALA A 11 5.84 -1.72 2.61
C ALA A 11 6.06 -0.62 3.68
N VAL A 12 4.99 -0.09 4.30
CA VAL A 12 5.04 0.87 5.41
C VAL A 12 4.57 0.24 6.73
N LEU A 13 3.39 -0.39 6.72
CA LEU A 13 2.78 -1.05 7.88
C LEU A 13 2.66 -2.57 7.70
N ILE A 14 2.56 -3.03 6.45
CA ILE A 14 2.31 -4.43 6.10
C ILE A 14 3.37 -4.90 5.13
N ASP A 15 4.00 -6.03 5.45
CA ASP A 15 4.91 -6.72 4.54
C ASP A 15 4.07 -7.50 3.51
N TRP A 16 4.22 -7.14 2.24
CA TRP A 16 3.66 -7.86 1.11
C TRP A 16 4.75 -8.17 0.11
N ASN A 17 4.93 -9.47 -0.19
CA ASN A 17 6.00 -9.89 -1.09
C ASN A 17 5.60 -11.16 -1.84
N PRO A 18 5.43 -11.10 -3.18
CA PRO A 18 5.09 -12.27 -3.98
C PRO A 18 6.13 -13.40 -3.92
N HIS A 19 7.39 -13.08 -3.57
CA HIS A 19 8.42 -14.11 -3.38
C HIS A 19 8.06 -15.14 -2.32
N TYR A 20 7.28 -14.79 -1.29
CA TYR A 20 6.90 -15.73 -0.23
C TYR A 20 6.14 -16.93 -0.78
N MET A 21 5.18 -16.69 -1.63
CA MET A 21 4.39 -17.74 -2.28
C MET A 21 5.19 -18.42 -3.40
N TYR A 22 5.84 -17.65 -4.27
CA TYR A 22 6.48 -18.23 -5.45
C TYR A 22 7.71 -19.09 -5.15
N ARG A 23 8.40 -18.90 -4.02
CA ARG A 23 9.43 -19.82 -3.52
C ARG A 23 8.93 -21.23 -3.23
N THR A 24 7.62 -21.41 -3.09
CA THR A 24 7.00 -22.75 -2.96
C THR A 24 6.71 -23.41 -4.30
N ILE A 25 6.77 -22.66 -5.39
CA ILE A 25 6.49 -23.13 -6.76
C ILE A 25 7.77 -23.34 -7.54
N PHE A 26 8.69 -22.37 -7.48
CA PHE A 26 9.96 -22.43 -8.21
C PHE A 26 11.06 -23.02 -7.33
N ASN A 27 11.83 -23.96 -7.92
CA ASN A 27 13.02 -24.53 -7.28
C ASN A 27 14.27 -23.67 -7.51
N ASP A 28 14.25 -22.84 -8.54
CA ASP A 28 15.35 -21.94 -8.91
C ASP A 28 14.95 -20.47 -8.65
N GLU A 29 15.79 -19.75 -7.90
CA GLU A 29 15.50 -18.38 -7.50
C GLU A 29 15.59 -17.40 -8.68
N GLU A 30 16.46 -17.63 -9.64
CA GLU A 30 16.59 -16.78 -10.83
C GLU A 30 15.42 -17.00 -11.78
N GLU A 31 14.94 -18.23 -11.94
CA GLU A 31 13.73 -18.52 -12.69
C GLU A 31 12.51 -17.80 -12.09
N MET A 32 12.36 -17.86 -10.76
CA MET A 32 11.31 -17.14 -10.04
C MET A 32 11.40 -15.62 -10.26
N LYS A 33 12.58 -15.03 -10.10
CA LYS A 33 12.78 -13.59 -10.32
C LYS A 33 12.46 -13.19 -11.75
N ASN A 34 12.89 -13.98 -12.72
CA ASN A 34 12.58 -13.73 -14.13
C ASN A 34 11.08 -13.79 -14.41
N PHE A 35 10.38 -14.76 -13.83
CA PHE A 35 8.92 -14.86 -13.93
C PHE A 35 8.22 -13.63 -13.35
N LEU A 36 8.60 -13.20 -12.14
CA LEU A 36 8.04 -12.00 -11.49
C LEU A 36 8.37 -10.70 -12.26
N ALA A 37 9.55 -10.63 -12.87
CA ALA A 37 9.97 -9.45 -13.62
C ALA A 37 9.38 -9.36 -15.04
N SER A 38 9.00 -10.49 -15.66
CA SER A 38 8.59 -10.52 -17.07
C SER A 38 7.15 -10.97 -17.30
N VAL A 39 6.54 -11.69 -16.35
CA VAL A 39 5.17 -12.22 -16.46
C VAL A 39 4.24 -11.51 -15.46
N THR A 40 4.32 -11.83 -14.17
CA THR A 40 3.47 -11.20 -13.14
C THR A 40 4.10 -9.91 -12.60
N THR A 41 4.33 -8.95 -13.49
CA THR A 41 5.04 -7.71 -13.18
C THR A 41 4.27 -6.81 -12.22
N SER A 42 4.99 -5.91 -11.54
CA SER A 42 4.34 -4.88 -10.71
C SER A 42 3.35 -4.04 -11.51
N ASP A 43 3.70 -3.66 -12.76
CA ASP A 43 2.80 -2.87 -13.62
C ASP A 43 1.49 -3.60 -13.91
N TRP A 44 1.56 -4.93 -14.14
CA TRP A 44 0.34 -5.74 -14.32
C TRP A 44 -0.49 -5.79 -13.04
N ASN A 45 0.14 -5.96 -11.87
CA ASN A 45 -0.57 -5.98 -10.57
C ASN A 45 -1.20 -4.61 -10.25
N GLU A 46 -0.50 -3.51 -10.55
CA GLU A 46 -1.00 -2.15 -10.34
C GLU A 46 -2.32 -1.84 -11.07
N GLU A 47 -2.64 -2.56 -12.15
CA GLU A 47 -3.92 -2.42 -12.86
C GLU A 47 -5.10 -2.98 -12.04
N GLN A 48 -4.88 -4.04 -11.25
CA GLN A 48 -5.91 -4.58 -10.34
C GLN A 48 -6.07 -3.67 -9.14
N ASP A 49 -4.97 -3.05 -8.68
CA ASP A 49 -5.02 -2.01 -7.66
C ASP A 49 -5.74 -0.74 -8.16
N ALA A 50 -5.78 -0.52 -9.48
CA ALA A 50 -6.57 0.54 -10.12
C ALA A 50 -8.02 0.13 -10.40
N GLY A 51 -8.45 -1.08 -9.98
CA GLY A 51 -9.85 -1.52 -10.04
C GLY A 51 -10.21 -2.45 -11.19
N ARG A 52 -9.23 -2.94 -11.99
CA ARG A 52 -9.46 -4.09 -12.87
C ARG A 52 -9.71 -5.32 -12.01
N SER A 53 -10.68 -6.17 -12.38
CA SER A 53 -10.95 -7.39 -11.61
C SER A 53 -9.76 -8.37 -11.66
N LEU A 54 -9.58 -9.15 -10.59
CA LEU A 54 -8.51 -10.15 -10.52
C LEU A 54 -8.68 -11.21 -11.63
N GLN A 55 -9.92 -11.59 -11.92
CA GLN A 55 -10.23 -12.53 -12.98
C GLN A 55 -9.82 -12.00 -14.36
N GLU A 56 -10.21 -10.77 -14.68
CA GLU A 56 -9.87 -10.13 -15.95
C GLU A 56 -8.36 -9.98 -16.10
N GLY A 57 -7.67 -9.49 -15.04
CA GLY A 57 -6.21 -9.36 -15.04
C GLY A 57 -5.51 -10.70 -15.27
N THR A 58 -6.00 -11.77 -14.63
CA THR A 58 -5.49 -13.13 -14.79
C THR A 58 -5.69 -13.64 -16.23
N ASP A 59 -6.90 -13.51 -16.77
CA ASP A 59 -7.22 -14.04 -18.10
C ASP A 59 -6.46 -13.32 -19.21
N VAL A 60 -6.26 -11.99 -19.07
CA VAL A 60 -5.43 -11.22 -20.00
C VAL A 60 -3.99 -11.74 -19.99
N LEU A 61 -3.43 -11.99 -18.81
CA LEU A 61 -2.05 -12.42 -18.69
C LEU A 61 -1.86 -13.88 -19.15
N VAL A 62 -2.80 -14.79 -18.83
CA VAL A 62 -2.79 -16.18 -19.32
C VAL A 62 -2.86 -16.22 -20.86
N LYS A 63 -3.65 -15.35 -21.49
CA LYS A 63 -3.72 -15.26 -22.96
C LYS A 63 -2.38 -14.82 -23.57
N GLN A 64 -1.63 -13.98 -22.86
CA GLN A 64 -0.32 -13.49 -23.31
C GLN A 64 0.80 -14.52 -23.07
N PHE A 65 0.73 -15.29 -21.98
CA PHE A 65 1.72 -16.27 -21.56
C PHE A 65 1.05 -17.62 -21.22
N PRO A 66 0.47 -18.34 -22.18
CA PRO A 66 -0.29 -19.55 -21.91
C PRO A 66 0.56 -20.68 -21.30
N GLU A 67 1.86 -20.70 -21.56
CA GLU A 67 2.82 -21.65 -20.98
C GLU A 67 2.99 -21.48 -19.45
N HIS A 68 2.65 -20.30 -18.93
CA HIS A 68 2.72 -19.94 -17.51
C HIS A 68 1.35 -19.96 -16.81
N GLU A 69 0.28 -20.46 -17.43
CA GLU A 69 -1.09 -20.37 -16.92
C GLU A 69 -1.20 -20.77 -15.43
N ALA A 70 -0.64 -21.92 -15.04
CA ALA A 70 -0.74 -22.40 -13.66
C ALA A 70 -0.10 -21.41 -12.66
N ASN A 71 1.07 -20.88 -13.00
CA ASN A 71 1.79 -19.92 -12.15
C ASN A 71 1.10 -18.56 -12.11
N ILE A 72 0.53 -18.09 -13.22
CA ILE A 72 -0.24 -16.85 -13.28
C ILE A 72 -1.50 -16.96 -12.41
N ARG A 73 -2.26 -18.06 -12.53
CA ARG A 73 -3.45 -18.29 -11.70
C ARG A 73 -3.14 -18.41 -10.22
N ALA A 74 -1.96 -18.92 -9.86
CA ALA A 74 -1.51 -19.01 -8.48
C ALA A 74 -1.39 -17.62 -7.81
N PHE A 75 -1.07 -16.56 -8.56
CA PHE A 75 -0.88 -15.21 -8.00
C PHE A 75 -2.07 -14.77 -7.14
N TYR A 76 -3.29 -14.87 -7.64
CA TYR A 76 -4.47 -14.45 -6.88
C TYR A 76 -5.17 -15.60 -6.14
N SER A 77 -5.07 -16.84 -6.60
CA SER A 77 -5.64 -17.97 -5.87
C SER A 77 -4.88 -18.30 -4.57
N ARG A 78 -3.63 -17.87 -4.46
CA ARG A 78 -2.76 -18.04 -3.29
C ARG A 78 -2.24 -16.70 -2.74
N TRP A 79 -2.95 -15.61 -3.04
CA TRP A 79 -2.50 -14.25 -2.73
C TRP A 79 -2.23 -14.03 -1.24
N GLU A 80 -2.99 -14.68 -0.35
CA GLU A 80 -2.80 -14.59 1.10
C GLU A 80 -1.40 -15.03 1.57
N GLU A 81 -0.77 -15.94 0.82
CA GLU A 81 0.58 -16.43 1.13
C GLU A 81 1.67 -15.40 0.80
N MET A 82 1.33 -14.33 0.08
CA MET A 82 2.22 -13.20 -0.20
C MET A 82 2.20 -12.15 0.92
N LEU A 83 1.20 -12.20 1.82
CA LEU A 83 1.15 -11.36 3.00
C LEU A 83 2.12 -11.90 4.06
N GLY A 84 3.12 -11.11 4.40
CA GLY A 84 4.01 -11.33 5.53
C GLY A 84 3.38 -10.93 6.86
N ASP A 85 4.20 -10.52 7.81
CA ASP A 85 3.75 -9.94 9.07
C ASP A 85 3.60 -8.42 8.94
N ALA A 86 3.08 -7.76 9.97
CA ALA A 86 3.12 -6.32 10.07
C ALA A 86 4.56 -5.85 10.41
N PHE A 87 4.91 -4.65 9.95
CA PHE A 87 6.11 -3.96 10.43
C PHE A 87 5.82 -3.35 11.80
N TRP A 88 5.91 -4.19 12.83
CA TRP A 88 5.49 -3.85 14.19
C TRP A 88 6.14 -2.58 14.75
N ASP A 89 7.39 -2.29 14.41
CA ASP A 89 8.03 -1.03 14.79
C ASP A 89 7.32 0.19 14.21
N THR A 90 6.78 0.10 13.01
CA THR A 90 5.97 1.18 12.41
C THR A 90 4.55 1.20 12.97
N VAL A 91 3.97 0.03 13.25
CA VAL A 91 2.66 -0.08 13.91
C VAL A 91 2.69 0.55 15.31
N GLU A 92 3.78 0.39 16.06
CA GLU A 92 3.94 1.04 17.38
C GLU A 92 3.99 2.58 17.25
N ILE A 93 4.64 3.12 16.20
CA ILE A 93 4.60 4.56 15.91
C ILE A 93 3.16 5.01 15.59
N PHE A 94 2.43 4.25 14.76
CA PHE A 94 1.02 4.53 14.48
C PHE A 94 0.18 4.53 15.76
N LYS A 95 0.38 3.53 16.62
CA LYS A 95 -0.30 3.45 17.92
C LYS A 95 -0.01 4.66 18.80
N GLU A 96 1.27 5.07 18.93
CA GLU A 96 1.67 6.25 19.70
C GLU A 96 0.97 7.52 19.17
N LEU A 97 0.90 7.69 17.84
CA LEU A 97 0.17 8.79 17.21
C LEU A 97 -1.33 8.74 17.52
N LYS A 98 -1.96 7.57 17.44
CA LYS A 98 -3.38 7.38 17.71
C LYS A 98 -3.73 7.66 19.16
N GLU A 99 -2.95 7.13 20.11
CA GLU A 99 -3.14 7.32 21.55
C GLU A 99 -2.93 8.77 22.00
N SER A 100 -2.14 9.54 21.25
CA SER A 100 -1.97 10.97 21.53
C SER A 100 -3.27 11.79 21.42
N ASN A 101 -4.25 11.30 20.67
CA ASN A 101 -5.52 11.96 20.34
C ASN A 101 -5.37 13.37 19.71
N LYS A 102 -4.18 13.68 19.16
CA LYS A 102 -3.88 14.98 18.55
C LYS A 102 -4.21 15.01 17.05
N TYR A 103 -4.24 13.85 16.41
CA TYR A 103 -4.30 13.72 14.96
C TYR A 103 -5.50 12.89 14.51
N LYS A 104 -6.05 13.27 13.35
CA LYS A 104 -6.85 12.34 12.53
C LYS A 104 -5.89 11.50 11.72
N ILE A 105 -6.11 10.19 11.67
CA ILE A 105 -5.19 9.27 11.01
C ILE A 105 -5.94 8.47 9.96
N TYR A 106 -5.53 8.63 8.70
CA TYR A 106 -6.13 7.97 7.55
C TYR A 106 -5.14 7.08 6.84
N ALA A 107 -5.66 6.13 6.05
CA ALA A 107 -4.83 5.40 5.09
C ALA A 107 -5.24 5.74 3.66
N LEU A 108 -4.22 5.85 2.78
CA LEU A 108 -4.37 6.01 1.33
C LEU A 108 -3.50 4.96 0.65
N THR A 109 -4.10 3.86 0.20
CA THR A 109 -3.35 2.69 -0.25
C THR A 109 -3.69 2.27 -1.68
N ASN A 110 -2.66 1.87 -2.44
CA ASN A 110 -2.83 1.14 -3.69
C ASN A 110 -3.03 -0.33 -3.34
N TRP A 111 -4.26 -0.82 -3.51
CA TRP A 111 -4.64 -2.17 -3.17
C TRP A 111 -5.92 -2.59 -3.90
N SER A 112 -5.99 -3.81 -4.39
CA SER A 112 -7.20 -4.32 -5.03
C SER A 112 -8.37 -4.39 -4.03
N ALA A 113 -9.56 -3.97 -4.48
CA ALA A 113 -10.79 -4.06 -3.68
C ALA A 113 -11.16 -5.51 -3.33
N GLU A 114 -10.73 -6.49 -4.14
CA GLU A 114 -11.06 -7.89 -3.93
C GLU A 114 -10.17 -8.55 -2.86
N THR A 115 -8.91 -8.12 -2.73
CA THR A 115 -7.97 -8.68 -1.73
C THR A 115 -7.91 -7.87 -0.43
N PHE A 116 -8.32 -6.60 -0.42
CA PHE A 116 -8.28 -5.76 0.76
C PHE A 116 -9.08 -6.31 1.97
N PRO A 117 -10.24 -6.95 1.80
CA PRO A 117 -10.96 -7.57 2.92
C PRO A 117 -10.16 -8.62 3.68
N VAL A 118 -9.24 -9.32 3.01
CA VAL A 118 -8.31 -10.28 3.64
C VAL A 118 -7.38 -9.56 4.61
N ALA A 119 -6.80 -8.44 4.17
CA ALA A 119 -5.94 -7.62 5.05
C ALA A 119 -6.71 -7.10 6.27
N LEU A 120 -7.94 -6.60 6.08
CA LEU A 120 -8.79 -6.14 7.18
C LEU A 120 -9.09 -7.23 8.21
N SER A 121 -9.24 -8.48 7.78
CA SER A 121 -9.48 -9.61 8.69
C SER A 121 -8.22 -10.06 9.43
N ARG A 122 -7.04 -9.86 8.82
CA ARG A 122 -5.75 -10.33 9.33
C ARG A 122 -5.06 -9.34 10.26
N TYR A 123 -5.17 -8.04 10.00
CA TYR A 123 -4.46 -6.98 10.72
C TYR A 123 -5.42 -6.09 11.49
N GLU A 124 -5.59 -6.36 12.79
CA GLU A 124 -6.52 -5.63 13.67
C GLU A 124 -6.26 -4.11 13.69
N PHE A 125 -5.00 -3.69 13.62
CA PHE A 125 -4.64 -2.26 13.65
C PHE A 125 -5.22 -1.46 12.48
N LEU A 126 -5.63 -2.09 11.40
CA LEU A 126 -6.33 -1.38 10.30
C LEU A 126 -7.65 -0.77 10.76
N ASN A 127 -8.28 -1.30 11.83
CA ASN A 127 -9.48 -0.73 12.42
C ASN A 127 -9.21 0.53 13.28
N TRP A 128 -7.94 0.88 13.51
CA TRP A 128 -7.60 2.09 14.27
C TRP A 128 -7.63 3.36 13.44
N PHE A 129 -7.61 3.26 12.10
CA PHE A 129 -7.73 4.40 11.21
C PHE A 129 -9.09 5.09 11.35
N ASP A 130 -9.10 6.43 11.23
CA ASP A 130 -10.34 7.22 11.16
C ASP A 130 -11.03 7.04 9.78
N GLY A 131 -10.34 6.50 8.80
CA GLY A 131 -10.84 6.09 7.49
C GLY A 131 -9.73 5.58 6.59
N ILE A 132 -10.10 4.70 5.66
CA ILE A 132 -9.19 4.10 4.68
C ILE A 132 -9.74 4.34 3.27
N VAL A 133 -8.88 4.82 2.37
CA VAL A 133 -9.20 4.99 0.96
C VAL A 133 -8.39 3.97 0.16
N VAL A 134 -9.10 3.05 -0.49
CA VAL A 134 -8.52 1.92 -1.22
C VAL A 134 -8.68 2.16 -2.73
N SER A 135 -7.60 2.13 -3.46
CA SER A 135 -7.53 2.45 -4.88
C SER A 135 -8.45 1.59 -5.75
N GLY A 136 -8.50 0.28 -5.47
CA GLY A 136 -9.37 -0.65 -6.21
C GLY A 136 -10.86 -0.32 -6.08
N THR A 137 -11.30 0.22 -4.94
CA THR A 137 -12.67 0.69 -4.75
C THR A 137 -12.95 1.98 -5.52
N GLU A 138 -11.99 2.89 -5.52
CA GLU A 138 -12.13 4.20 -6.18
C GLU A 138 -11.82 4.12 -7.69
N LYS A 139 -11.30 3.00 -8.18
CA LYS A 139 -10.84 2.79 -9.56
C LYS A 139 -9.79 3.81 -10.00
N MET A 140 -8.96 4.19 -9.07
CA MET A 140 -7.96 5.23 -9.23
C MET A 140 -6.86 5.02 -8.17
N ARG A 141 -5.59 5.22 -8.52
CA ARG A 141 -4.45 4.92 -7.64
C ARG A 141 -3.42 6.02 -7.57
N LYS A 142 -2.58 6.00 -6.56
CA LYS A 142 -1.36 6.82 -6.51
C LYS A 142 -0.45 6.43 -7.72
N PRO A 143 0.21 7.38 -8.36
CA PRO A 143 0.36 8.80 -8.00
C PRO A 143 -0.65 9.76 -8.66
N ALA A 144 -1.80 9.31 -9.14
CA ALA A 144 -2.81 10.19 -9.74
C ALA A 144 -3.29 11.24 -8.71
N PRO A 145 -3.19 12.57 -9.01
CA PRO A 145 -3.56 13.63 -8.07
C PRO A 145 -5.00 13.52 -7.58
N GLU A 146 -5.89 13.06 -8.43
CA GLU A 146 -7.32 12.88 -8.14
C GLU A 146 -7.55 11.88 -7.01
N PHE A 147 -6.70 10.86 -6.88
CA PHE A 147 -6.84 9.87 -5.81
C PHE A 147 -6.55 10.47 -4.43
N TYR A 148 -5.53 11.32 -4.30
CA TYR A 148 -5.29 12.09 -3.06
C TYR A 148 -6.47 13.02 -2.76
N GLN A 149 -7.01 13.69 -3.80
CA GLN A 149 -8.15 14.59 -3.65
C GLN A 149 -9.41 13.88 -3.15
N ILE A 150 -9.60 12.59 -3.44
CA ILE A 150 -10.71 11.80 -2.88
C ILE A 150 -10.60 11.77 -1.36
N LEU A 151 -9.44 11.42 -0.79
CA LEU A 151 -9.23 11.42 0.66
C LEU A 151 -9.42 12.81 1.25
N LEU A 152 -8.78 13.82 0.66
CA LEU A 152 -8.85 15.20 1.15
C LEU A 152 -10.29 15.72 1.21
N LYS A 153 -11.07 15.51 0.15
CA LYS A 153 -12.47 15.94 0.08
C LYS A 153 -13.37 15.12 0.98
N ARG A 154 -13.23 13.78 1.00
CA ARG A 154 -14.06 12.87 1.79
C ARG A 154 -13.99 13.15 3.28
N HIS A 155 -12.80 13.51 3.76
CA HIS A 155 -12.53 13.73 5.18
C HIS A 155 -12.33 15.22 5.54
N ASN A 156 -12.58 16.14 4.59
CA ASN A 156 -12.43 17.59 4.78
C ASN A 156 -11.02 17.95 5.30
N VAL A 157 -9.98 17.34 4.73
CA VAL A 157 -8.58 17.56 5.07
C VAL A 157 -8.00 18.65 4.18
N LYS A 158 -7.31 19.62 4.79
CA LYS A 158 -6.54 20.62 4.04
C LYS A 158 -5.14 20.08 3.77
N PRO A 159 -4.64 20.16 2.52
CA PRO A 159 -3.32 19.66 2.17
C PRO A 159 -2.20 20.16 3.09
N GLU A 160 -2.18 21.44 3.42
CA GLU A 160 -1.18 22.10 4.26
C GLU A 160 -1.24 21.70 5.74
N GLU A 161 -2.27 21.00 6.16
CA GLU A 161 -2.45 20.47 7.51
C GLU A 161 -2.21 18.95 7.57
N ALA A 162 -1.87 18.34 6.45
CA ALA A 162 -1.66 16.89 6.32
C ALA A 162 -0.17 16.53 6.21
N LEU A 163 0.17 15.36 6.76
CA LEU A 163 1.46 14.70 6.61
C LEU A 163 1.23 13.32 5.99
N PHE A 164 1.82 13.08 4.83
CA PHE A 164 1.72 11.81 4.10
C PHE A 164 3.00 10.99 4.25
N ILE A 165 2.85 9.68 4.49
CA ILE A 165 3.94 8.73 4.72
C ILE A 165 3.78 7.57 3.72
N ASP A 166 4.77 7.38 2.85
CA ASP A 166 4.72 6.38 1.76
C ASP A 166 6.15 5.96 1.40
N ASP A 167 6.36 4.71 1.04
CA ASP A 167 7.68 4.16 0.67
C ASP A 167 8.08 4.46 -0.79
N ASN A 168 7.11 4.86 -1.62
CA ASN A 168 7.35 5.12 -3.03
C ASN A 168 7.54 6.62 -3.29
N LEU A 169 8.77 6.98 -3.69
CA LEU A 169 9.12 8.38 -4.00
C LEU A 169 8.19 9.01 -5.06
N ARG A 170 7.69 8.23 -6.02
CA ARG A 170 6.73 8.69 -7.03
C ARG A 170 5.44 9.22 -6.38
N ASN A 171 4.97 8.56 -5.34
CA ASN A 171 3.77 8.95 -4.60
C ASN A 171 4.04 10.20 -3.72
N ILE A 172 5.20 10.26 -3.09
CA ILE A 172 5.65 11.42 -2.30
C ILE A 172 5.65 12.69 -3.16
N LEU A 173 6.31 12.65 -4.32
CA LEU A 173 6.40 13.80 -5.23
C LEU A 173 5.02 14.25 -5.76
N ALA A 174 4.08 13.32 -5.91
CA ALA A 174 2.71 13.66 -6.30
C ALA A 174 1.93 14.35 -5.17
N ALA A 175 2.07 13.88 -3.93
CA ALA A 175 1.46 14.49 -2.75
C ALA A 175 2.00 15.91 -2.50
N GLU A 176 3.31 16.10 -2.61
CA GLU A 176 3.96 17.41 -2.45
C GLU A 176 3.48 18.45 -3.46
N LYS A 177 3.23 18.06 -4.72
CA LYS A 177 2.63 18.94 -5.75
C LYS A 177 1.23 19.43 -5.39
N LEU A 178 0.52 18.71 -4.51
CA LEU A 178 -0.78 19.10 -3.99
C LEU A 178 -0.69 19.93 -2.69
N GLY A 179 0.52 20.23 -2.22
CA GLY A 179 0.77 20.97 -0.98
C GLY A 179 0.71 20.12 0.28
N ILE A 180 0.72 18.79 0.15
CA ILE A 180 0.77 17.87 1.29
C ILE A 180 2.24 17.69 1.70
N GLN A 181 2.57 17.99 2.98
CA GLN A 181 3.89 17.66 3.50
C GLN A 181 4.07 16.15 3.52
N SER A 182 5.24 15.65 3.11
CA SER A 182 5.42 14.20 2.94
C SER A 182 6.72 13.68 3.54
N ILE A 183 6.70 12.44 3.98
CA ILE A 183 7.89 11.69 4.44
C ILE A 183 8.04 10.46 3.54
N HIS A 184 9.15 10.38 2.81
CA HIS A 184 9.56 9.18 2.12
C HIS A 184 10.00 8.14 3.15
N PHE A 185 9.18 7.11 3.34
CA PHE A 185 9.41 6.04 4.31
C PHE A 185 10.54 5.13 3.83
N THR A 186 11.48 4.84 4.69
CA THR A 186 12.57 3.88 4.43
C THR A 186 12.81 2.95 5.62
N SER A 187 12.45 3.39 6.83
CA SER A 187 12.46 2.56 8.03
C SER A 187 11.69 3.24 9.17
N ALA A 188 11.21 2.45 10.12
CA ALA A 188 10.52 2.94 11.32
C ALA A 188 11.38 3.92 12.13
N GLY A 189 12.69 3.65 12.28
CA GLY A 189 13.60 4.54 13.02
C GLY A 189 13.70 5.92 12.39
N LEU A 190 13.94 5.99 11.06
CA LEU A 190 13.99 7.26 10.34
C LEU A 190 12.64 7.98 10.32
N LEU A 191 11.53 7.24 10.23
CA LEU A 191 10.19 7.81 10.37
C LEU A 191 10.04 8.50 11.74
N LYS A 192 10.39 7.80 12.84
CA LYS A 192 10.30 8.33 14.20
C LYS A 192 11.12 9.61 14.36
N ASP A 193 12.34 9.62 13.84
CA ASP A 193 13.22 10.81 13.90
C ASP A 193 12.60 11.99 13.11
N LYS A 194 12.03 11.74 11.94
CA LYS A 194 11.36 12.78 11.15
C LYS A 194 10.11 13.33 11.84
N LEU A 195 9.30 12.47 12.45
CA LEU A 195 8.12 12.89 13.20
C LEU A 195 8.49 13.75 14.42
N LYS A 196 9.62 13.44 15.10
CA LYS A 196 10.15 14.28 16.18
C LYS A 196 10.66 15.64 15.67
N GLN A 197 11.39 15.66 14.54
CA GLN A 197 11.84 16.90 13.91
C GLN A 197 10.70 17.84 13.50
N LEU A 198 9.52 17.28 13.25
CA LEU A 198 8.30 18.01 12.87
C LEU A 198 7.40 18.33 14.08
N ASP A 199 7.85 18.07 15.31
CA ASP A 199 7.06 18.18 16.55
C ASP A 199 5.74 17.39 16.53
N VAL A 200 5.68 16.32 15.72
CA VAL A 200 4.53 15.39 15.61
C VAL A 200 4.60 14.31 16.69
N LEU A 201 5.79 13.82 17.01
CA LEU A 201 6.09 12.96 18.16
C LEU A 201 7.00 13.66 19.15
N GLN A 202 6.98 13.21 20.40
CA GLN A 202 7.87 13.67 21.49
C GLN A 202 9.15 12.83 21.59
#